data_133f2071c861162706185a00f509c78f
#
_entry.id   133f2071c861162706185a00f509c78f
#
_cell.length_a   1.000
_cell.length_b   1.000
_cell.length_c   1.000
_cell.angle_alpha   90.00
_cell.angle_beta   90.00
_cell.angle_gamma   90.00
#
_symmetry.space_group_name_H-M   'P 1'
#
loop_
_entity.id
_entity.type
_entity.pdbx_description
1 polymer ?
#
loop_
_entity_poly.entity_id
_entity_poly.type
_entity_poly.pdbx_seq_one_letter_code
_entity_poly.pdbx_strand_id
1 'polypeptide(L)'
;LVILVMSALCLISLSIKDSTNKASKKTFSNITNSFSIEINRQVNPGTPRGGGNVKGQDIKKISESGDIESYVKRINSVADLVGLDIIETDETLANQSEERAKNFKSTVMLTGVNDSSKETKFVSGAYKLTSGEHLNNDDKNKVLIHKDLAKKNNLNIGDKIKLKSNLFDADNEKGADETVEAEIKGIFDGHNNGGVSAAQELYENTLITDLDTAAKVYGNTEDTAVYQDATFFVKGDKNLDKVMKNLGKLDINWREYNLIKSSSNYPALQQSISGIYGIANRLFAGSLIFAGIVVSLLLFLWMNARRKEIGVLLSIGKSKFEIFGQFIIELLFCLLYTS
;
A
#
# COMPACT_ATOMS: atom_id res chain seq x y z
N LEU A 1 -31.41 -24.77 7.67
CA LEU A 1 -31.10 -23.54 6.91
C LEU A 1 -30.21 -22.58 7.72
N VAL A 2 -30.61 -22.17 8.94
CA VAL A 2 -29.90 -21.20 9.79
C VAL A 2 -28.47 -21.68 10.10
N ILE A 3 -28.29 -22.94 10.51
CA ILE A 3 -26.99 -23.54 10.82
C ILE A 3 -26.08 -23.56 9.58
N LEU A 4 -26.64 -23.85 8.41
CA LEU A 4 -25.92 -23.88 7.15
C LEU A 4 -25.44 -22.46 6.75
N VAL A 5 -26.27 -21.44 6.93
CA VAL A 5 -25.87 -20.04 6.71
C VAL A 5 -24.78 -19.62 7.70
N MET A 6 -24.87 -20.03 8.96
CA MET A 6 -23.89 -19.72 10.00
C MET A 6 -22.55 -20.40 9.74
N SER A 7 -22.54 -21.69 9.36
CA SER A 7 -21.30 -22.39 8.99
C SER A 7 -20.64 -21.75 7.75
N ALA A 8 -21.43 -21.34 6.76
CA ALA A 8 -20.93 -20.64 5.59
C ALA A 8 -20.29 -19.29 5.98
N LEU A 9 -20.92 -18.50 6.85
CA LEU A 9 -20.36 -17.23 7.34
C LEU A 9 -19.05 -17.44 8.12
N CYS A 10 -18.98 -18.47 8.97
CA CYS A 10 -17.75 -18.81 9.69
C CYS A 10 -16.63 -19.25 8.72
N LEU A 11 -16.94 -20.06 7.72
CA LEU A 11 -15.98 -20.51 6.72
C LEU A 11 -15.49 -19.35 5.86
N ILE A 12 -16.37 -18.45 5.43
CA ILE A 12 -15.99 -17.22 4.70
C ILE A 12 -15.08 -16.36 5.56
N SER A 13 -15.42 -16.13 6.83
CA SER A 13 -14.57 -15.34 7.75
C SER A 13 -13.19 -15.98 7.99
N LEU A 14 -13.12 -17.30 8.12
CA LEU A 14 -11.87 -18.06 8.22
C LEU A 14 -11.05 -17.96 6.93
N SER A 15 -11.69 -18.08 5.78
CA SER A 15 -11.05 -17.96 4.47
C SER A 15 -10.46 -16.56 4.25
N ILE A 16 -11.22 -15.51 4.60
CA ILE A 16 -10.73 -14.13 4.55
C ILE A 16 -9.51 -13.95 5.47
N LYS A 17 -9.60 -14.47 6.71
CA LYS A 17 -8.48 -14.41 7.65
C LYS A 17 -7.24 -15.14 7.14
N ASP A 18 -7.38 -16.35 6.61
CA ASP A 18 -6.25 -17.14 6.08
C ASP A 18 -5.65 -16.48 4.83
N SER A 19 -6.50 -15.99 3.91
CA SER A 19 -6.06 -15.26 2.72
C SER A 19 -5.32 -13.96 3.08
N THR A 20 -5.84 -13.20 4.05
CA THR A 20 -5.20 -11.99 4.56
C THR A 20 -3.84 -12.33 5.22
N ASN A 21 -3.78 -13.41 6.00
CA ASN A 21 -2.54 -13.86 6.62
C ASN A 21 -1.50 -14.31 5.58
N LYS A 22 -1.90 -15.03 4.55
CA LYS A 22 -1.01 -15.49 3.47
C LYS A 22 -0.51 -14.31 2.64
N ALA A 23 -1.40 -13.40 2.24
CA ALA A 23 -1.04 -12.19 1.50
C ALA A 23 -0.06 -11.32 2.32
N SER A 24 -0.36 -11.10 3.60
CA SER A 24 0.52 -10.36 4.49
C SER A 24 1.88 -11.05 4.66
N LYS A 25 1.91 -12.36 4.94
CA LYS A 25 3.18 -13.11 5.05
C LYS A 25 4.01 -13.02 3.78
N LYS A 26 3.41 -13.13 2.61
CA LYS A 26 4.10 -13.01 1.32
C LYS A 26 4.64 -11.59 1.12
N THR A 27 3.83 -10.57 1.39
CA THR A 27 4.25 -9.17 1.34
C THR A 27 5.38 -8.91 2.36
N PHE A 28 5.25 -9.41 3.59
CA PHE A 28 6.29 -9.32 4.62
C PHE A 28 7.59 -10.00 4.20
N SER A 29 7.56 -11.20 3.65
CA SER A 29 8.78 -11.90 3.24
C SER A 29 9.51 -11.16 2.14
N ASN A 30 8.79 -10.57 1.20
CA ASN A 30 9.38 -9.78 0.12
C ASN A 30 9.99 -8.47 0.66
N ILE A 31 9.31 -7.79 1.60
CA ILE A 31 9.80 -6.55 2.21
C ILE A 31 10.98 -6.84 3.15
N THR A 32 10.92 -7.90 3.93
CA THR A 32 11.98 -8.22 4.91
C THR A 32 13.29 -8.65 4.26
N ASN A 33 13.23 -9.18 3.02
CA ASN A 33 14.43 -9.56 2.26
C ASN A 33 14.82 -8.48 1.25
N SER A 34 14.71 -7.22 1.66
CA SER A 34 15.09 -6.06 0.83
C SER A 34 15.81 -5.00 1.65
N PHE A 35 16.54 -4.15 0.96
CA PHE A 35 17.20 -2.97 1.52
C PHE A 35 17.06 -1.80 0.55
N SER A 36 17.16 -0.58 1.09
CA SER A 36 17.17 0.64 0.31
C SER A 36 18.54 1.31 0.38
N ILE A 37 18.93 1.99 -0.69
CA ILE A 37 20.01 2.96 -0.70
C ILE A 37 19.41 4.36 -0.65
N GLU A 38 19.85 5.14 0.33
CA GLU A 38 19.45 6.53 0.53
C GLU A 38 20.68 7.39 0.73
N ILE A 39 20.56 8.69 0.54
CA ILE A 39 21.69 9.59 0.79
C ILE A 39 22.05 9.67 2.28
N ASN A 40 23.33 9.75 2.56
CA ASN A 40 23.84 10.11 3.88
C ASN A 40 23.83 11.63 4.03
N ARG A 41 22.81 12.18 4.69
CA ARG A 41 22.60 13.63 4.80
C ARG A 41 23.69 14.38 5.59
N GLN A 42 24.62 13.67 6.25
CA GLN A 42 25.78 14.28 6.88
C GLN A 42 26.84 14.76 5.88
N VAL A 43 26.89 14.15 4.69
CA VAL A 43 27.90 14.46 3.66
C VAL A 43 27.26 14.81 2.31
N ASN A 44 26.00 14.46 2.10
CA ASN A 44 25.23 14.76 0.90
C ASN A 44 23.91 15.42 1.31
N PRO A 45 23.74 16.74 1.13
CA PRO A 45 22.53 17.45 1.56
C PRO A 45 21.28 17.05 0.75
N GLY A 46 21.47 16.39 -0.38
CA GLY A 46 20.39 16.08 -1.32
C GLY A 46 20.08 17.23 -2.28
N THR A 47 18.86 17.22 -2.83
CA THR A 47 18.37 18.29 -3.70
C THR A 47 18.00 19.55 -2.89
N PRO A 48 17.86 20.72 -3.50
CA PRO A 48 17.50 21.97 -2.82
C PRO A 48 16.24 21.88 -1.96
N ARG A 49 15.25 21.12 -2.40
CA ARG A 49 14.01 20.84 -1.64
C ARG A 49 14.19 19.79 -0.53
N GLY A 50 15.38 19.25 -0.39
CA GLY A 50 15.71 18.22 0.59
C GLY A 50 15.36 16.80 0.14
N GLY A 51 15.19 16.57 -1.16
CA GLY A 51 15.05 15.24 -1.75
C GLY A 51 16.32 14.41 -1.68
N GLY A 52 16.27 13.19 -2.24
CA GLY A 52 17.41 12.31 -2.40
C GLY A 52 18.31 12.75 -3.56
N ASN A 53 19.53 12.26 -3.55
CA ASN A 53 20.52 12.49 -4.62
C ASN A 53 21.35 11.21 -4.81
N VAL A 54 20.66 10.12 -5.13
CA VAL A 54 21.31 8.83 -5.42
C VAL A 54 21.65 8.78 -6.91
N LYS A 55 22.89 8.38 -7.24
CA LYS A 55 23.37 8.33 -8.63
C LYS A 55 22.86 7.08 -9.34
N GLY A 56 22.30 7.23 -10.53
CA GLY A 56 21.81 6.12 -11.34
C GLY A 56 22.87 5.05 -11.64
N GLN A 57 24.11 5.45 -11.83
CA GLN A 57 25.24 4.53 -12.05
C GLN A 57 25.52 3.63 -10.85
N ASP A 58 25.37 4.14 -9.62
CA ASP A 58 25.57 3.36 -8.40
C ASP A 58 24.40 2.38 -8.18
N ILE A 59 23.17 2.81 -8.48
CA ILE A 59 21.99 1.92 -8.51
C ILE A 59 22.24 0.77 -9.49
N LYS A 60 22.76 1.06 -10.67
CA LYS A 60 23.08 0.04 -11.70
C LYS A 60 24.10 -0.96 -11.19
N LYS A 61 25.23 -0.50 -10.63
CA LYS A 61 26.27 -1.38 -10.07
C LYS A 61 25.70 -2.34 -9.01
N ILE A 62 24.78 -1.85 -8.16
CA ILE A 62 24.13 -2.68 -7.14
C ILE A 62 23.18 -3.68 -7.80
N SER A 63 22.37 -3.25 -8.75
CA SER A 63 21.37 -4.11 -9.41
C SER A 63 21.99 -5.26 -10.22
N GLU A 64 23.19 -5.05 -10.73
CA GLU A 64 23.97 -6.05 -11.48
C GLU A 64 24.68 -7.06 -10.56
N SER A 65 24.67 -6.87 -9.25
CA SER A 65 25.17 -7.88 -8.30
C SER A 65 24.28 -9.14 -8.36
N GLY A 66 24.91 -10.31 -8.50
CA GLY A 66 24.22 -11.58 -8.77
C GLY A 66 23.21 -12.04 -7.71
N ASP A 67 23.17 -11.38 -6.56
CA ASP A 67 22.28 -11.69 -5.42
C ASP A 67 20.97 -10.88 -5.43
N ILE A 68 20.83 -9.88 -6.32
CA ILE A 68 19.61 -9.07 -6.47
C ILE A 68 18.65 -9.76 -7.42
N GLU A 69 17.39 -9.89 -6.99
CA GLU A 69 16.30 -10.44 -7.80
C GLU A 69 15.61 -9.36 -8.64
N SER A 70 15.31 -8.24 -8.01
CA SER A 70 14.66 -7.09 -8.65
C SER A 70 14.93 -5.82 -7.85
N TYR A 71 14.62 -4.68 -8.43
CA TYR A 71 14.74 -3.40 -7.75
C TYR A 71 13.70 -2.40 -8.23
N VAL A 72 13.43 -1.40 -7.42
CA VAL A 72 12.69 -0.21 -7.79
C VAL A 72 13.54 1.01 -7.47
N LYS A 73 13.69 1.90 -8.43
CA LYS A 73 14.33 3.21 -8.27
C LYS A 73 13.31 4.32 -8.45
N ARG A 74 13.50 5.42 -7.75
CA ARG A 74 12.49 6.46 -7.65
C ARG A 74 13.07 7.84 -7.97
N ILE A 75 12.39 8.58 -8.85
CA ILE A 75 12.60 10.00 -9.10
C ILE A 75 11.40 10.75 -8.52
N ASN A 76 11.65 11.74 -7.67
CA ASN A 76 10.62 12.67 -7.23
C ASN A 76 10.79 14.00 -7.96
N SER A 77 9.71 14.47 -8.57
CA SER A 77 9.64 15.78 -9.18
C SER A 77 8.26 16.40 -8.96
N VAL A 78 8.07 17.65 -9.32
CA VAL A 78 6.77 18.29 -9.35
C VAL A 78 6.49 18.86 -10.72
N ALA A 79 5.22 18.88 -11.11
CA ALA A 79 4.78 19.49 -12.35
C ALA A 79 3.43 20.16 -12.17
N ASP A 80 3.11 21.09 -13.04
CA ASP A 80 1.81 21.70 -13.12
C ASP A 80 0.93 20.93 -14.11
N LEU A 81 -0.28 20.62 -13.72
CA LEU A 81 -1.31 20.09 -14.61
C LEU A 81 -1.82 21.20 -15.54
N VAL A 82 -1.72 20.97 -16.84
CA VAL A 82 -2.16 21.97 -17.83
C VAL A 82 -3.66 21.79 -18.13
N GLY A 83 -4.45 22.79 -17.75
CA GLY A 83 -5.89 22.80 -18.03
C GLY A 83 -6.71 21.84 -17.18
N LEU A 84 -6.16 21.36 -16.07
CA LEU A 84 -6.80 20.44 -15.12
C LEU A 84 -6.73 21.01 -13.70
N ASP A 85 -7.68 20.64 -12.87
CA ASP A 85 -7.79 21.06 -11.49
C ASP A 85 -7.21 20.02 -10.53
N ILE A 86 -6.46 20.47 -9.52
CA ILE A 86 -5.99 19.63 -8.42
C ILE A 86 -7.05 19.48 -7.33
N ILE A 87 -6.88 18.52 -6.44
CA ILE A 87 -7.71 18.37 -5.24
C ILE A 87 -7.20 19.33 -4.16
N GLU A 88 -8.12 20.06 -3.54
CA GLU A 88 -7.86 20.95 -2.41
C GLU A 88 -8.78 20.58 -1.26
N THR A 89 -8.31 20.77 -0.04
CA THR A 89 -9.08 20.61 1.19
C THR A 89 -9.13 21.93 1.96
N ASP A 90 -10.08 22.07 2.88
CA ASP A 90 -10.15 23.27 3.73
C ASP A 90 -8.83 23.51 4.49
N GLU A 91 -8.16 22.43 4.91
CA GLU A 91 -6.87 22.49 5.61
C GLU A 91 -5.74 22.99 4.69
N THR A 92 -5.64 22.48 3.46
CA THR A 92 -4.61 22.92 2.51
C THR A 92 -4.84 24.35 2.06
N LEU A 93 -6.08 24.79 1.90
CA LEU A 93 -6.42 26.16 1.58
C LEU A 93 -6.11 27.12 2.73
N ALA A 94 -6.40 26.74 3.99
CA ALA A 94 -6.11 27.55 5.17
C ALA A 94 -4.61 27.72 5.43
N ASN A 95 -3.79 26.75 5.06
CA ASN A 95 -2.34 26.76 5.26
C ASN A 95 -1.56 27.36 4.07
N GLN A 96 -2.24 27.73 2.99
CA GLN A 96 -1.61 28.20 1.77
C GLN A 96 -1.32 29.73 1.85
N SER A 97 -0.05 30.13 1.65
CA SER A 97 0.30 31.54 1.46
C SER A 97 -0.15 32.02 0.06
N GLU A 98 -0.36 33.35 -0.09
CA GLU A 98 -0.73 33.95 -1.38
C GLU A 98 0.30 33.63 -2.49
N GLU A 99 1.58 33.66 -2.16
CA GLU A 99 2.67 33.32 -3.08
C GLU A 99 2.57 31.87 -3.53
N ARG A 100 2.33 30.96 -2.59
CA ARG A 100 2.17 29.54 -2.88
C ARG A 100 0.92 29.25 -3.70
N ALA A 101 -0.20 29.90 -3.38
CA ALA A 101 -1.44 29.84 -4.15
C ALA A 101 -1.25 30.27 -5.62
N LYS A 102 -0.36 31.24 -5.84
CA LYS A 102 -0.05 31.71 -7.20
C LYS A 102 0.89 30.76 -7.95
N ASN A 103 1.97 30.32 -7.30
CA ASN A 103 3.09 29.63 -7.94
C ASN A 103 2.90 28.12 -8.04
N PHE A 104 1.99 27.54 -7.25
CA PHE A 104 1.75 26.09 -7.15
C PHE A 104 0.25 25.72 -7.29
N LYS A 105 -0.51 26.56 -7.98
CA LYS A 105 -1.98 26.43 -8.10
C LYS A 105 -2.45 25.11 -8.71
N SER A 106 -1.71 24.57 -9.67
CA SER A 106 -2.03 23.33 -10.40
C SER A 106 -0.98 22.24 -10.22
N THR A 107 -0.15 22.38 -9.18
CA THR A 107 1.02 21.55 -8.98
C THR A 107 0.67 20.20 -8.35
N VAL A 108 1.22 19.15 -8.91
CA VAL A 108 1.13 17.78 -8.47
C VAL A 108 2.52 17.20 -8.20
N MET A 109 2.61 16.23 -7.26
CA MET A 109 3.81 15.44 -7.04
C MET A 109 3.91 14.35 -8.07
N LEU A 110 5.08 14.21 -8.68
CA LEU A 110 5.41 13.08 -9.55
C LEU A 110 6.31 12.10 -8.81
N THR A 111 5.96 10.84 -8.82
CA THR A 111 6.81 9.74 -8.38
C THR A 111 7.10 8.85 -9.57
N GLY A 112 8.23 9.09 -10.23
CA GLY A 112 8.71 8.28 -11.35
C GLY A 112 9.33 6.98 -10.83
N VAL A 113 8.86 5.85 -11.34
CA VAL A 113 9.36 4.52 -10.96
C VAL A 113 9.51 3.62 -12.17
N ASN A 114 10.42 2.65 -12.08
CA ASN A 114 10.58 1.63 -13.12
C ASN A 114 9.58 0.48 -13.00
N ASP A 115 8.97 0.28 -11.83
CA ASP A 115 7.96 -0.76 -11.57
C ASP A 115 7.04 -0.29 -10.45
N SER A 116 5.85 0.19 -10.79
CA SER A 116 4.93 0.73 -9.79
C SER A 116 4.34 -0.32 -8.86
N SER A 117 4.34 -1.61 -9.25
CA SER A 117 3.87 -2.69 -8.39
C SER A 117 4.78 -2.91 -7.17
N LYS A 118 6.03 -2.47 -7.25
CA LYS A 118 7.05 -2.54 -6.20
C LYS A 118 7.28 -1.20 -5.49
N GLU A 119 6.56 -0.15 -5.89
CA GLU A 119 6.61 1.14 -5.21
C GLU A 119 6.07 0.97 -3.77
N THR A 120 6.75 1.60 -2.82
CA THR A 120 6.53 1.39 -1.38
C THR A 120 5.07 1.56 -0.94
N LYS A 121 4.35 2.56 -1.49
CA LYS A 121 2.95 2.82 -1.12
C LYS A 121 2.00 1.75 -1.67
N PHE A 122 2.27 1.18 -2.85
CA PHE A 122 1.51 0.03 -3.35
C PHE A 122 1.83 -1.23 -2.56
N VAL A 123 3.11 -1.49 -2.29
CA VAL A 123 3.53 -2.65 -1.50
C VAL A 123 2.97 -2.61 -0.08
N SER A 124 2.93 -1.43 0.54
CA SER A 124 2.37 -1.24 1.88
C SER A 124 0.84 -1.27 1.93
N GLY A 125 0.17 -1.22 0.79
CA GLY A 125 -1.28 -1.11 0.71
C GLY A 125 -1.84 0.29 0.99
N ALA A 126 -0.97 1.30 1.13
CA ALA A 126 -1.39 2.70 1.20
C ALA A 126 -2.02 3.18 -0.12
N TYR A 127 -1.52 2.64 -1.24
CA TYR A 127 -2.13 2.75 -2.55
C TYR A 127 -2.69 1.41 -3.01
N LYS A 128 -3.82 1.45 -3.71
CA LYS A 128 -4.45 0.28 -4.32
C LYS A 128 -4.82 0.61 -5.76
N LEU A 129 -4.29 -0.14 -6.72
CA LEU A 129 -4.73 -0.03 -8.11
C LEU A 129 -6.20 -0.47 -8.20
N THR A 130 -7.06 0.40 -8.72
CA THR A 130 -8.51 0.16 -8.83
C THR A 130 -8.92 -0.21 -10.24
N SER A 131 -8.19 0.28 -11.25
CA SER A 131 -8.40 -0.07 -12.65
C SER A 131 -7.14 0.18 -13.48
N GLY A 132 -7.02 -0.47 -14.64
CA GLY A 132 -5.85 -0.43 -15.51
C GLY A 132 -4.74 -1.35 -15.03
N GLU A 133 -3.50 -1.00 -15.35
CA GLU A 133 -2.31 -1.81 -15.11
C GLU A 133 -1.22 -1.01 -14.42
N HIS A 134 -0.34 -1.71 -13.69
CA HIS A 134 0.87 -1.12 -13.15
C HIS A 134 1.84 -0.70 -14.25
N LEU A 135 2.67 0.30 -13.95
CA LEU A 135 3.81 0.67 -14.78
C LEU A 135 4.92 -0.36 -14.66
N ASN A 136 5.63 -0.59 -15.75
CA ASN A 136 6.79 -1.45 -15.84
C ASN A 136 7.97 -0.75 -16.57
N ASN A 137 9.12 -1.43 -16.66
CA ASN A 137 10.32 -0.86 -17.27
C ASN A 137 10.20 -0.40 -18.73
N ASP A 138 9.24 -0.95 -19.48
CA ASP A 138 9.06 -0.67 -20.91
C ASP A 138 8.12 0.52 -21.16
N ASP A 139 7.44 1.00 -20.11
CA ASP A 139 6.51 2.10 -20.21
C ASP A 139 7.24 3.44 -20.40
N LYS A 140 6.74 4.24 -21.34
CA LYS A 140 7.20 5.61 -21.59
C LYS A 140 5.98 6.51 -21.79
N ASN A 141 6.07 7.70 -21.21
CA ASN A 141 4.98 8.68 -21.23
C ASN A 141 3.66 8.06 -20.70
N LYS A 142 3.75 7.30 -19.62
CA LYS A 142 2.61 6.68 -18.96
C LYS A 142 2.49 7.16 -17.51
N VAL A 143 1.25 7.21 -17.02
CA VAL A 143 0.94 7.71 -15.69
C VAL A 143 -0.18 6.91 -15.05
N LEU A 144 -0.08 6.70 -13.72
CA LEU A 144 -1.21 6.32 -12.88
C LEU A 144 -1.68 7.56 -12.13
N ILE A 145 -2.98 7.76 -12.07
CA ILE A 145 -3.59 8.90 -11.38
C ILE A 145 -4.53 8.44 -10.27
N HIS A 146 -4.73 9.30 -9.28
CA HIS A 146 -5.67 9.01 -8.21
C HIS A 146 -7.12 9.10 -8.71
N LYS A 147 -8.01 8.24 -8.19
CA LYS A 147 -9.42 8.16 -8.60
C LYS A 147 -10.17 9.48 -8.45
N ASP A 148 -9.89 10.24 -7.38
CA ASP A 148 -10.60 11.50 -7.13
C ASP A 148 -10.13 12.60 -8.06
N LEU A 149 -8.83 12.63 -8.41
CA LEU A 149 -8.29 13.52 -9.45
C LEU A 149 -8.88 13.19 -10.82
N ALA A 150 -8.95 11.89 -11.15
CA ALA A 150 -9.60 11.42 -12.38
C ALA A 150 -11.06 11.85 -12.46
N LYS A 151 -11.80 11.64 -11.37
CA LYS A 151 -13.23 12.02 -11.27
C LYS A 151 -13.44 13.53 -11.40
N LYS A 152 -12.62 14.33 -10.71
CA LYS A 152 -12.74 15.80 -10.74
C LYS A 152 -12.57 16.34 -12.16
N ASN A 153 -11.67 15.74 -12.94
CA ASN A 153 -11.31 16.19 -14.28
C ASN A 153 -11.97 15.36 -15.41
N ASN A 154 -12.89 14.43 -15.08
CA ASN A 154 -13.56 13.54 -16.03
C ASN A 154 -12.57 12.72 -16.90
N LEU A 155 -11.47 12.25 -16.31
CA LEU A 155 -10.41 11.51 -16.97
C LEU A 155 -10.62 10.00 -16.86
N ASN A 156 -10.27 9.29 -17.93
CA ASN A 156 -10.36 7.83 -18.03
C ASN A 156 -9.00 7.23 -18.44
N ILE A 157 -8.86 5.92 -18.32
CA ILE A 157 -7.70 5.19 -18.85
C ILE A 157 -7.63 5.40 -20.36
N GLY A 158 -6.44 5.70 -20.87
CA GLY A 158 -6.17 6.04 -22.26
C GLY A 158 -6.19 7.55 -22.56
N ASP A 159 -6.78 8.37 -21.70
CA ASP A 159 -6.73 9.83 -21.86
C ASP A 159 -5.30 10.34 -21.64
N LYS A 160 -4.99 11.47 -22.26
CA LYS A 160 -3.68 12.10 -22.17
C LYS A 160 -3.76 13.36 -21.31
N ILE A 161 -2.79 13.52 -20.44
CA ILE A 161 -2.61 14.71 -19.63
C ILE A 161 -1.28 15.39 -19.98
N LYS A 162 -1.20 16.69 -19.76
CA LYS A 162 0.02 17.48 -19.98
C LYS A 162 0.55 17.94 -18.65
N LEU A 163 1.83 17.66 -18.43
CA LEU A 163 2.61 17.99 -17.25
C LEU A 163 3.63 19.05 -17.63
N LYS A 164 3.53 20.25 -17.06
CA LYS A 164 4.46 21.33 -17.32
C LYS A 164 5.44 21.49 -16.15
N SER A 165 6.70 21.75 -16.45
CA SER A 165 7.70 22.10 -15.44
C SER A 165 7.22 23.26 -14.56
N ASN A 166 7.32 23.12 -13.24
CA ASN A 166 7.08 24.24 -12.34
C ASN A 166 8.40 25.02 -12.18
N LEU A 167 8.40 26.30 -12.63
CA LEU A 167 9.58 27.16 -12.59
C LEU A 167 9.92 27.68 -11.18
N PHE A 168 9.00 27.53 -10.24
CA PHE A 168 9.18 27.95 -8.85
C PHE A 168 9.63 26.80 -7.93
N ASP A 169 9.70 25.57 -8.46
CA ASP A 169 10.23 24.46 -7.70
C ASP A 169 11.75 24.54 -7.58
N ALA A 170 12.23 24.50 -6.33
CA ALA A 170 13.65 24.60 -6.03
C ALA A 170 14.50 23.46 -6.66
N ASP A 171 13.92 22.28 -6.88
CA ASP A 171 14.59 21.14 -7.49
C ASP A 171 14.66 21.25 -9.03
N ASN A 172 13.95 22.21 -9.65
CA ASN A 172 14.09 22.55 -11.06
C ASN A 172 15.32 23.48 -11.28
N GLU A 173 16.49 23.05 -10.80
CA GLU A 173 17.73 23.83 -10.82
C GLU A 173 18.16 24.29 -12.21
N LYS A 174 17.78 23.55 -13.25
CA LYS A 174 18.08 23.90 -14.64
C LYS A 174 17.15 24.96 -15.22
N GLY A 175 16.07 25.32 -14.50
CA GLY A 175 15.02 26.21 -15.01
C GLY A 175 14.33 25.61 -16.24
N ALA A 176 14.13 24.30 -16.27
CA ALA A 176 13.44 23.63 -17.35
C ALA A 176 12.00 24.17 -17.48
N ASP A 177 11.57 24.43 -18.71
CA ASP A 177 10.19 24.87 -19.06
C ASP A 177 9.59 23.87 -20.06
N GLU A 178 9.67 22.61 -19.73
CA GLU A 178 9.22 21.49 -20.54
C GLU A 178 7.74 21.21 -20.37
N THR A 179 7.10 20.72 -21.41
CA THR A 179 5.73 20.16 -21.33
C THR A 179 5.78 18.72 -21.81
N VAL A 180 5.46 17.80 -20.90
CA VAL A 180 5.46 16.36 -21.16
C VAL A 180 4.01 15.89 -21.24
N GLU A 181 3.66 15.19 -22.31
CA GLU A 181 2.37 14.52 -22.45
C GLU A 181 2.49 13.08 -21.96
N ALA A 182 1.58 12.64 -21.09
CA ALA A 182 1.54 11.28 -20.57
C ALA A 182 0.11 10.71 -20.69
N GLU A 183 0.01 9.45 -21.06
CA GLU A 183 -1.24 8.69 -21.17
C GLU A 183 -1.55 7.99 -19.84
N ILE A 184 -2.80 8.04 -19.40
CA ILE A 184 -3.27 7.38 -18.19
C ILE A 184 -3.35 5.88 -18.44
N LYS A 185 -2.47 5.11 -17.79
CA LYS A 185 -2.43 3.65 -17.86
C LYS A 185 -3.26 2.97 -16.77
N GLY A 186 -3.45 3.66 -15.64
CA GLY A 186 -4.23 3.12 -14.53
C GLY A 186 -4.68 4.17 -13.53
N ILE A 187 -5.63 3.75 -12.72
CA ILE A 187 -6.24 4.58 -11.67
C ILE A 187 -6.04 3.86 -10.34
N PHE A 188 -5.60 4.60 -9.32
CA PHE A 188 -5.41 4.07 -7.98
C PHE A 188 -6.21 4.85 -6.93
N ASP A 189 -6.32 4.26 -5.76
CA ASP A 189 -6.97 4.81 -4.56
C ASP A 189 -5.98 4.83 -3.40
N GLY A 190 -6.14 5.74 -2.47
CA GLY A 190 -5.36 5.86 -1.24
C GLY A 190 -5.57 7.22 -0.59
N HIS A 191 -5.48 7.30 0.73
CA HIS A 191 -5.67 8.55 1.47
C HIS A 191 -4.54 8.75 2.49
N ASN A 192 -4.17 10.01 2.71
CA ASN A 192 -3.20 10.36 3.73
C ASN A 192 -3.70 9.95 5.13
N ASN A 193 -2.81 9.37 5.92
CA ASN A 193 -3.05 9.09 7.33
C ASN A 193 -2.63 10.29 8.19
N GLY A 194 -3.40 11.38 8.16
CA GLY A 194 -3.12 12.62 8.90
C GLY A 194 -3.29 13.87 8.06
N GLY A 195 -3.21 15.03 8.71
CA GLY A 195 -3.28 16.33 8.05
C GLY A 195 -2.10 16.58 7.11
N VAL A 196 -2.36 17.30 6.03
CA VAL A 196 -1.38 17.68 5.02
C VAL A 196 -1.44 19.19 4.82
N SER A 197 -0.31 19.84 4.89
CA SER A 197 -0.26 21.31 4.86
C SER A 197 -0.37 21.90 3.46
N ALA A 198 0.05 21.17 2.42
CA ALA A 198 0.08 21.66 1.05
C ALA A 198 -0.66 20.72 0.11
N ALA A 199 -1.45 21.27 -0.81
CA ALA A 199 -2.28 20.47 -1.70
C ALA A 199 -1.49 19.45 -2.53
N GLN A 200 -0.28 19.77 -3.00
CA GLN A 200 0.56 18.83 -3.75
C GLN A 200 1.04 17.63 -2.92
N GLU A 201 0.95 17.67 -1.59
CA GLU A 201 1.33 16.54 -0.71
C GLU A 201 0.18 15.55 -0.48
N LEU A 202 -1.03 15.89 -0.93
CA LEU A 202 -2.17 14.98 -0.91
C LEU A 202 -1.91 13.78 -1.83
N TYR A 203 -2.30 12.60 -1.40
CA TYR A 203 -2.24 11.40 -2.23
C TYR A 203 -3.07 11.55 -3.50
N GLU A 204 -4.17 12.29 -3.41
CA GLU A 204 -5.06 12.64 -4.51
C GLU A 204 -4.35 13.43 -5.61
N ASN A 205 -3.31 14.21 -5.28
CA ASN A 205 -2.50 15.00 -6.19
C ASN A 205 -1.12 14.36 -6.47
N THR A 206 -0.94 13.09 -6.13
CA THR A 206 0.25 12.33 -6.51
C THR A 206 0.00 11.58 -7.81
N LEU A 207 0.90 11.73 -8.75
CA LEU A 207 0.95 10.96 -9.99
C LEU A 207 2.12 9.98 -9.93
N ILE A 208 1.85 8.71 -10.25
CA ILE A 208 2.93 7.73 -10.41
C ILE A 208 3.24 7.65 -11.89
N THR A 209 4.46 7.97 -12.28
CA THR A 209 4.88 8.03 -13.69
C THR A 209 5.97 7.01 -13.98
N ASP A 210 6.22 6.75 -15.26
CA ASP A 210 7.49 6.16 -15.66
C ASP A 210 8.65 7.13 -15.37
N LEU A 211 9.88 6.60 -15.34
CA LEU A 211 11.06 7.37 -14.98
C LEU A 211 11.36 8.51 -15.95
N ASP A 212 11.19 8.26 -17.25
CA ASP A 212 11.46 9.23 -18.30
C ASP A 212 10.55 10.46 -18.18
N THR A 213 9.26 10.24 -17.92
CA THR A 213 8.29 11.32 -17.68
C THR A 213 8.68 12.18 -16.47
N ALA A 214 9.03 11.55 -15.33
CA ALA A 214 9.44 12.29 -14.13
C ALA A 214 10.77 13.05 -14.33
N ALA A 215 11.71 12.50 -15.09
CA ALA A 215 12.98 13.13 -15.37
C ALA A 215 12.83 14.34 -16.31
N LYS A 216 12.02 14.20 -17.37
CA LYS A 216 11.82 15.23 -18.41
C LYS A 216 11.27 16.54 -17.88
N VAL A 217 10.40 16.52 -16.88
CA VAL A 217 9.85 17.75 -16.31
C VAL A 217 10.91 18.67 -15.69
N TYR A 218 12.11 18.15 -15.41
CA TYR A 218 13.29 18.93 -14.99
C TYR A 218 14.39 18.98 -16.05
N GLY A 219 14.05 18.71 -17.32
CA GLY A 219 15.00 18.72 -18.42
C GLY A 219 16.10 17.66 -18.29
N ASN A 220 15.79 16.55 -17.62
CA ASN A 220 16.69 15.41 -17.44
C ASN A 220 16.27 14.22 -18.30
N THR A 221 17.22 13.30 -18.46
CA THR A 221 16.98 11.91 -18.90
C THR A 221 17.14 10.99 -17.69
N GLU A 222 16.80 9.71 -17.84
CA GLU A 222 17.06 8.71 -16.77
C GLU A 222 18.55 8.67 -16.35
N ASP A 223 19.48 8.88 -17.29
CA ASP A 223 20.91 8.84 -17.02
C ASP A 223 21.41 10.08 -16.27
N THR A 224 20.77 11.23 -16.46
CA THR A 224 21.17 12.51 -15.87
C THR A 224 20.32 12.90 -14.66
N ALA A 225 19.22 12.19 -14.43
CA ALA A 225 18.37 12.43 -13.29
C ALA A 225 19.04 11.96 -11.98
N VAL A 226 18.71 12.64 -10.90
CA VAL A 226 19.02 12.19 -9.55
C VAL A 226 17.84 11.41 -9.00
N TYR A 227 18.16 10.35 -8.28
CA TYR A 227 17.13 9.48 -7.71
C TYR A 227 16.90 9.80 -6.24
N GLN A 228 15.65 9.74 -5.82
CA GLN A 228 15.27 9.88 -4.41
C GLN A 228 15.90 8.77 -3.57
N ASP A 229 15.76 7.56 -4.03
CA ASP A 229 16.27 6.32 -3.44
C ASP A 229 16.13 5.16 -4.44
N ALA A 230 16.64 4.00 -4.04
CA ALA A 230 16.31 2.74 -4.70
C ALA A 230 16.18 1.62 -3.65
N THR A 231 15.21 0.75 -3.85
CA THR A 231 14.98 -0.44 -3.02
C THR A 231 15.31 -1.69 -3.83
N PHE A 232 16.14 -2.56 -3.25
CA PHE A 232 16.60 -3.80 -3.87
C PHE A 232 16.05 -5.00 -3.14
N PHE A 233 15.44 -5.91 -3.89
CA PHE A 233 14.91 -7.17 -3.40
C PHE A 233 15.94 -8.26 -3.63
N VAL A 234 16.33 -8.92 -2.56
CA VAL A 234 17.35 -9.98 -2.57
C VAL A 234 16.69 -11.31 -2.85
N LYS A 235 17.35 -12.18 -3.62
CA LYS A 235 16.87 -13.55 -3.90
C LYS A 235 16.55 -14.28 -2.60
N GLY A 236 15.41 -14.98 -2.56
CA GLY A 236 14.84 -15.55 -1.34
C GLY A 236 15.73 -16.58 -0.62
N ASP A 237 16.69 -17.18 -1.34
CA ASP A 237 17.69 -18.13 -0.79
C ASP A 237 18.92 -17.44 -0.17
N LYS A 238 19.04 -16.12 -0.30
CA LYS A 238 20.21 -15.36 0.13
C LYS A 238 19.98 -14.66 1.47
N ASN A 239 21.03 -14.63 2.26
CA ASN A 239 21.03 -13.91 3.53
C ASN A 239 21.28 -12.42 3.29
N LEU A 240 20.32 -11.58 3.64
CA LEU A 240 20.34 -10.13 3.44
C LEU A 240 21.61 -9.47 4.01
N ASP A 241 22.05 -9.86 5.23
CA ASP A 241 23.22 -9.28 5.86
C ASP A 241 24.53 -9.59 5.11
N LYS A 242 24.63 -10.80 4.58
CA LYS A 242 25.78 -11.20 3.77
C LYS A 242 25.79 -10.45 2.44
N VAL A 243 24.64 -10.29 1.81
CA VAL A 243 24.49 -9.51 0.56
C VAL A 243 24.91 -8.07 0.80
N MET A 244 24.33 -7.39 1.80
CA MET A 244 24.70 -6.01 2.13
C MET A 244 26.20 -5.84 2.44
N LYS A 245 26.80 -6.78 3.17
CA LYS A 245 28.25 -6.77 3.43
C LYS A 245 29.08 -6.93 2.16
N ASN A 246 28.63 -7.77 1.22
CA ASN A 246 29.32 -7.96 -0.05
C ASN A 246 29.24 -6.72 -0.96
N LEU A 247 28.14 -5.98 -0.91
CA LEU A 247 27.98 -4.73 -1.65
C LEU A 247 29.05 -3.69 -1.27
N GLY A 248 29.53 -3.70 -0.03
CA GLY A 248 30.63 -2.83 0.40
C GLY A 248 31.96 -2.99 -0.39
N LYS A 249 32.07 -4.06 -1.22
CA LYS A 249 33.22 -4.29 -2.11
C LYS A 249 33.07 -3.64 -3.48
N LEU A 250 31.86 -3.15 -3.82
CA LEU A 250 31.62 -2.44 -5.07
C LEU A 250 32.33 -1.09 -5.04
N ASP A 251 32.82 -0.67 -6.22
CA ASP A 251 33.41 0.64 -6.42
C ASP A 251 32.33 1.74 -6.41
N ILE A 252 31.86 2.04 -5.21
CA ILE A 252 30.84 3.05 -4.89
C ILE A 252 31.37 3.87 -3.72
N ASN A 253 31.15 5.19 -3.77
CA ASN A 253 31.47 6.06 -2.64
C ASN A 253 30.43 5.91 -1.50
N TRP A 254 30.57 4.85 -0.73
CA TRP A 254 29.63 4.49 0.35
C TRP A 254 29.51 5.57 1.46
N ARG A 255 30.40 6.56 1.51
CA ARG A 255 30.26 7.68 2.45
C ARG A 255 29.06 8.56 2.11
N GLU A 256 28.66 8.63 0.83
CA GLU A 256 27.51 9.41 0.34
C GLU A 256 26.16 8.74 0.63
N TYR A 257 26.15 7.45 1.01
CA TYR A 257 24.94 6.64 1.11
C TYR A 257 24.81 5.91 2.44
N ASN A 258 23.54 5.64 2.79
CA ASN A 258 23.16 4.71 3.84
C ASN A 258 22.46 3.51 3.18
N LEU A 259 22.84 2.31 3.58
CA LEU A 259 22.10 1.09 3.27
C LEU A 259 21.16 0.81 4.43
N ILE A 260 19.86 0.85 4.17
CA ILE A 260 18.81 0.69 5.17
C ILE A 260 18.05 -0.60 4.87
N LYS A 261 18.02 -1.54 5.81
CA LYS A 261 17.15 -2.71 5.68
C LYS A 261 15.72 -2.25 5.65
N SER A 262 14.92 -2.75 4.73
CA SER A 262 13.49 -2.40 4.67
C SER A 262 12.74 -2.78 5.95
N SER A 263 13.24 -3.76 6.71
CA SER A 263 12.76 -4.07 8.05
C SER A 263 12.95 -2.93 9.07
N SER A 264 13.87 -1.97 8.83
CA SER A 264 14.10 -0.82 9.73
C SER A 264 13.07 0.30 9.49
N ASN A 265 12.49 0.39 8.29
CA ASN A 265 11.37 1.28 7.97
C ASN A 265 10.00 0.67 8.33
N TYR A 266 10.04 -0.43 9.06
CA TYR A 266 8.96 -1.29 9.46
C TYR A 266 7.82 -0.64 10.28
N PRO A 267 8.02 0.39 11.14
CA PRO A 267 6.93 0.91 11.96
C PRO A 267 5.75 1.44 11.14
N ALA A 268 5.99 2.17 10.05
CA ALA A 268 4.92 2.72 9.21
C ALA A 268 4.20 1.62 8.40
N LEU A 269 4.96 0.67 7.85
CA LEU A 269 4.43 -0.51 7.16
C LEU A 269 3.68 -1.44 8.14
N GLN A 270 4.25 -1.67 9.31
CA GLN A 270 3.64 -2.49 10.35
C GLN A 270 2.33 -1.89 10.86
N GLN A 271 2.22 -0.57 10.96
CA GLN A 271 1.02 0.12 11.37
C GLN A 271 -0.11 -0.02 10.32
N SER A 272 0.21 0.09 9.04
CA SER A 272 -0.75 -0.12 7.93
C SER A 272 -1.24 -1.56 7.88
N ILE A 273 -0.33 -2.52 8.01
CA ILE A 273 -0.66 -3.96 7.98
C ILE A 273 -1.36 -4.40 9.26
N SER A 274 -0.96 -3.90 10.44
CA SER A 274 -1.65 -4.19 11.71
C SER A 274 -3.07 -3.65 11.74
N GLY A 275 -3.35 -2.55 11.04
CA GLY A 275 -4.70 -2.04 10.81
C GLY A 275 -5.59 -3.05 10.08
N ILE A 276 -5.10 -3.63 8.98
CA ILE A 276 -5.81 -4.66 8.20
C ILE A 276 -6.03 -5.92 9.05
N TYR A 277 -5.02 -6.37 9.80
CA TYR A 277 -5.15 -7.49 10.75
C TYR A 277 -6.17 -7.18 11.85
N GLY A 278 -6.15 -5.96 12.38
CA GLY A 278 -7.09 -5.52 13.41
C GLY A 278 -8.54 -5.62 12.92
N ILE A 279 -8.82 -5.17 11.71
CA ILE A 279 -10.15 -5.26 11.08
C ILE A 279 -10.55 -6.72 10.85
N ALA A 280 -9.69 -7.53 10.24
CA ALA A 280 -9.96 -8.95 9.99
C ALA A 280 -10.24 -9.74 11.27
N ASN A 281 -9.46 -9.50 12.34
CA ASN A 281 -9.67 -10.14 13.64
C ASN A 281 -10.96 -9.69 14.33
N ARG A 282 -11.32 -8.41 14.23
CA ARG A 282 -12.60 -7.89 14.78
C ARG A 282 -13.80 -8.49 14.06
N LEU A 283 -13.76 -8.57 12.72
CA LEU A 283 -14.80 -9.22 11.92
C LEU A 283 -14.95 -10.70 12.27
N PHE A 284 -13.82 -11.41 12.42
CA PHE A 284 -13.84 -12.81 12.83
C PHE A 284 -14.41 -13.00 14.25
N ALA A 285 -13.95 -12.21 15.21
CA ALA A 285 -14.48 -12.26 16.58
C ALA A 285 -15.98 -11.91 16.63
N GLY A 286 -16.41 -10.88 15.89
CA GLY A 286 -17.82 -10.51 15.77
C GLY A 286 -18.68 -11.63 15.18
N SER A 287 -18.17 -12.32 14.16
CA SER A 287 -18.88 -13.46 13.55
C SER A 287 -19.05 -14.64 14.52
N LEU A 288 -18.03 -14.92 15.34
CA LEU A 288 -18.10 -15.97 16.37
C LEU A 288 -19.10 -15.62 17.48
N ILE A 289 -19.12 -14.37 17.95
CA ILE A 289 -20.08 -13.90 18.96
C ILE A 289 -21.51 -14.02 18.41
N PHE A 290 -21.74 -13.53 17.19
CA PHE A 290 -23.04 -13.64 16.53
C PHE A 290 -23.46 -15.09 16.35
N ALA A 291 -22.56 -15.98 15.93
CA ALA A 291 -22.79 -17.42 15.85
C ALA A 291 -23.23 -18.00 17.19
N GLY A 292 -22.53 -17.65 18.29
CA GLY A 292 -22.87 -18.10 19.64
C GLY A 292 -24.29 -17.66 20.09
N ILE A 293 -24.64 -16.40 19.79
CA ILE A 293 -25.99 -15.88 20.11
C ILE A 293 -27.07 -16.68 19.36
N VAL A 294 -26.89 -16.90 18.05
CA VAL A 294 -27.89 -17.62 17.24
C VAL A 294 -28.02 -19.08 17.68
N VAL A 295 -26.90 -19.76 17.95
CA VAL A 295 -26.92 -21.14 18.47
C VAL A 295 -27.62 -21.20 19.83
N SER A 296 -27.37 -20.25 20.72
CA SER A 296 -28.04 -20.17 22.04
C SER A 296 -29.56 -19.97 21.91
N LEU A 297 -29.98 -19.09 20.99
CA LEU A 297 -31.39 -18.89 20.71
C LEU A 297 -32.07 -20.14 20.14
N LEU A 298 -31.41 -20.84 19.22
CA LEU A 298 -31.94 -22.11 18.67
C LEU A 298 -32.05 -23.18 19.74
N LEU A 299 -31.04 -23.34 20.60
CA LEU A 299 -31.10 -24.25 21.75
C LEU A 299 -32.25 -23.89 22.68
N PHE A 300 -32.42 -22.61 23.00
CA PHE A 300 -33.52 -22.15 23.84
C PHE A 300 -34.88 -22.49 23.23
N LEU A 301 -35.10 -22.23 21.95
CA LEU A 301 -36.33 -22.55 21.25
C LEU A 301 -36.59 -24.07 21.23
N TRP A 302 -35.55 -24.86 20.98
CA TRP A 302 -35.63 -26.31 20.93
C TRP A 302 -35.94 -26.92 22.31
N MET A 303 -35.27 -26.47 23.37
CA MET A 303 -35.57 -26.86 24.75
C MET A 303 -37.00 -26.46 25.16
N ASN A 304 -37.46 -25.28 24.73
CA ASN A 304 -38.82 -24.82 25.01
C ASN A 304 -39.88 -25.71 24.34
N ALA A 305 -39.61 -26.21 23.13
CA ALA A 305 -40.50 -27.14 22.44
C ALA A 305 -40.58 -28.53 23.14
N ARG A 306 -39.54 -28.94 23.89
CA ARG A 306 -39.44 -30.24 24.59
C ARG A 306 -39.62 -30.14 26.09
N ARG A 307 -40.33 -29.12 26.59
CA ARG A 307 -40.55 -28.90 28.04
C ARG A 307 -41.13 -30.12 28.78
N LYS A 308 -42.00 -30.93 28.13
CA LYS A 308 -42.56 -32.14 28.73
C LYS A 308 -41.49 -33.22 28.96
N GLU A 309 -40.62 -33.45 28.00
CA GLU A 309 -39.48 -34.40 28.11
C GLU A 309 -38.50 -33.99 29.22
N ILE A 310 -38.19 -32.69 29.30
CA ILE A 310 -37.36 -32.14 30.37
C ILE A 310 -37.99 -32.36 31.74
N GLY A 311 -39.30 -32.16 31.87
CA GLY A 311 -40.05 -32.42 33.10
C GLY A 311 -39.98 -33.88 33.54
N VAL A 312 -40.08 -34.83 32.61
CA VAL A 312 -39.95 -36.27 32.88
C VAL A 312 -38.54 -36.60 33.33
N LEU A 313 -37.52 -36.10 32.65
CA LEU A 313 -36.08 -36.34 33.00
C LEU A 313 -35.74 -35.78 34.40
N LEU A 314 -36.25 -34.62 34.74
CA LEU A 314 -36.12 -34.03 36.09
C LEU A 314 -36.83 -34.87 37.16
N SER A 315 -38.00 -35.44 36.86
CA SER A 315 -38.76 -36.26 37.82
C SER A 315 -38.10 -37.59 38.10
N ILE A 316 -37.30 -38.14 37.18
CA ILE A 316 -36.47 -39.34 37.40
C ILE A 316 -35.11 -38.99 38.02
N GLY A 317 -34.84 -37.76 38.45
CA GLY A 317 -33.67 -37.35 39.20
C GLY A 317 -32.45 -36.94 38.38
N LYS A 318 -32.56 -36.74 37.06
CA LYS A 318 -31.47 -36.19 36.25
C LYS A 318 -31.23 -34.71 36.57
N SER A 319 -29.97 -34.34 36.69
CA SER A 319 -29.59 -32.97 36.94
C SER A 319 -29.80 -32.07 35.71
N LYS A 320 -29.99 -30.77 35.92
CA LYS A 320 -30.16 -29.79 34.83
C LYS A 320 -28.95 -29.78 33.87
N PHE A 321 -27.74 -30.01 34.39
CA PHE A 321 -26.52 -30.07 33.58
C PHE A 321 -26.43 -31.31 32.69
N GLU A 322 -26.89 -32.47 33.19
CA GLU A 322 -26.95 -33.71 32.39
C GLU A 322 -27.93 -33.58 31.26
N ILE A 323 -29.10 -33.00 31.53
CA ILE A 323 -30.14 -32.74 30.51
C ILE A 323 -29.63 -31.77 29.46
N PHE A 324 -28.99 -30.68 29.88
CA PHE A 324 -28.37 -29.71 28.95
C PHE A 324 -27.24 -30.35 28.10
N GLY A 325 -26.40 -31.16 28.70
CA GLY A 325 -25.32 -31.90 27.99
C GLY A 325 -25.90 -32.88 26.97
N GLN A 326 -26.98 -33.59 27.29
CA GLN A 326 -27.68 -34.48 26.36
C GLN A 326 -28.21 -33.70 25.13
N PHE A 327 -28.81 -32.55 25.32
CA PHE A 327 -29.30 -31.73 24.20
C PHE A 327 -28.16 -31.18 23.32
N ILE A 328 -27.03 -30.81 23.91
CA ILE A 328 -25.83 -30.41 23.11
C ILE A 328 -25.34 -31.56 22.24
N ILE A 329 -25.26 -32.77 22.81
CA ILE A 329 -24.80 -33.97 22.08
C ILE A 329 -25.77 -34.30 20.95
N GLU A 330 -27.09 -34.27 21.21
CA GLU A 330 -28.11 -34.47 20.18
C GLU A 330 -27.98 -33.46 19.04
N LEU A 331 -27.75 -32.18 19.35
CA LEU A 331 -27.56 -31.11 18.37
C LEU A 331 -26.29 -31.38 17.51
N LEU A 332 -25.20 -31.82 18.13
CA LEU A 332 -23.94 -32.18 17.43
C LEU A 332 -24.18 -33.38 16.49
N PHE A 333 -24.93 -34.41 16.93
CA PHE A 333 -25.23 -35.55 16.06
C PHE A 333 -26.15 -35.14 14.90
N CYS A 334 -27.16 -34.28 15.14
CA CYS A 334 -27.96 -33.74 14.04
C CYS A 334 -27.15 -32.95 13.03
N LEU A 335 -26.18 -32.18 13.50
CA LEU A 335 -25.26 -31.43 12.64
C LEU A 335 -24.38 -32.36 11.79
N LEU A 336 -23.84 -33.42 12.38
CA LEU A 336 -22.99 -34.38 11.67
C LEU A 336 -23.78 -35.24 10.66
N TYR A 337 -25.08 -35.47 10.90
CA TYR A 337 -25.95 -36.27 10.02
C TYR A 337 -26.50 -35.46 8.85
N THR A 338 -26.58 -34.13 8.99
CA THR A 338 -27.15 -33.23 7.97
C THR A 338 -26.09 -32.48 7.14
N SER A 339 -24.83 -32.66 7.44
CA SER A 339 -23.68 -32.15 6.64
C SER A 339 -23.12 -33.26 5.75
#